data_208b95502a9d5f76fd2ea78d03f6a0ec
#
_entry.id   208b95502a9d5f76fd2ea78d03f6a0ec
#
_cell.length_a   1.000
_cell.length_b   1.000
_cell.length_c   1.000
_cell.angle_alpha   90.00
_cell.angle_beta   90.00
_cell.angle_gamma   90.00
#
_symmetry.space_group_name_H-M   'P 1'
#
loop_
_entity.id
_entity.type
_entity.pdbx_description
1 polymer ?
#
loop_
_entity_poly.entity_id
_entity_poly.type
_entity_poly.pdbx_seq_one_letter_code
_entity_poly.pdbx_strand_id
1 'polypeptide(L)'
;MVNKLEQLVTRYRDLGIDSQIDYDKFYLYSLITHSTAIEGSTITELENQIMFDHGVSLKGKSIEEQSMNLDLKVAYEKAIELAKLHKPITIDMLISLSALVMKNTGKEYNTALGNFSSALGELRLLNATAGVGGRSYMNYSKVPAKLAEFCERLNSGRAKASTMSVDELYQLTFDAHYNLVTIHPWADGNGRMARLVMNMLQFEFGLIPTKILKEDKEEYIKALVATREDDDLDIFRGFMTNMMEQNLQNEIVTYLDSIGIEESREKPTKSRDKVIALLSEDGKLSAVALAEKIGISAKAIEKHLANLKAEGIIERIGPAKGGYWKIR
;
A
#
# COMPACT_ATOMS: atom_id res chain seq x y z
N MET A 1 -16.16 18.20 -12.06
CA MET A 1 -15.06 18.75 -11.24
C MET A 1 -13.93 17.72 -11.32
N VAL A 2 -12.71 18.15 -11.64
CA VAL A 2 -11.54 17.26 -11.66
C VAL A 2 -11.30 16.75 -10.24
N ASN A 3 -11.09 15.44 -10.07
CA ASN A 3 -10.87 14.82 -8.78
C ASN A 3 -9.51 15.30 -8.21
N LYS A 4 -9.35 15.32 -6.89
CA LYS A 4 -8.13 15.76 -6.19
C LYS A 4 -6.92 14.91 -6.57
N LEU A 5 -7.07 13.59 -6.69
CA LEU A 5 -6.01 12.69 -7.13
C LEU A 5 -5.49 13.08 -8.53
N GLU A 6 -6.40 13.32 -9.48
CA GLU A 6 -6.05 13.73 -10.85
C GLU A 6 -5.32 15.07 -10.88
N GLN A 7 -5.73 16.04 -10.05
CA GLN A 7 -5.03 17.32 -9.90
C GLN A 7 -3.59 17.14 -9.39
N LEU A 8 -3.42 16.28 -8.39
CA LEU A 8 -2.09 16.00 -7.82
C LEU A 8 -1.19 15.28 -8.83
N VAL A 9 -1.72 14.30 -9.57
CA VAL A 9 -0.98 13.60 -10.64
C VAL A 9 -0.55 14.58 -11.74
N THR A 10 -1.45 15.45 -12.18
CA THR A 10 -1.14 16.48 -13.17
C THR A 10 -0.04 17.41 -12.66
N ARG A 11 -0.19 17.93 -11.46
CA ARG A 11 0.80 18.81 -10.83
C ARG A 11 2.18 18.15 -10.68
N TYR A 12 2.21 16.90 -10.27
CA TYR A 12 3.45 16.11 -10.12
C TYR A 12 4.22 16.04 -11.42
N ARG A 13 3.52 15.83 -12.54
CA ARG A 13 4.08 15.78 -13.88
C ARG A 13 4.49 17.15 -14.41
N ASP A 14 3.67 18.16 -14.21
CA ASP A 14 3.96 19.54 -14.62
C ASP A 14 5.22 20.10 -13.94
N LEU A 15 5.50 19.64 -12.71
CA LEU A 15 6.74 19.95 -12.00
C LEU A 15 7.95 19.14 -12.50
N GLY A 16 7.75 18.15 -13.36
CA GLY A 16 8.81 17.30 -13.90
C GLY A 16 9.45 16.37 -12.85
N ILE A 17 8.72 16.02 -11.78
CA ILE A 17 9.25 15.17 -10.72
C ILE A 17 9.55 13.77 -11.27
N ASP A 18 8.66 13.22 -12.10
CA ASP A 18 8.81 11.92 -12.77
C ASP A 18 9.83 11.93 -13.94
N SER A 19 10.34 13.09 -14.29
CA SER A 19 11.33 13.27 -15.38
C SER A 19 12.75 13.50 -14.86
N GLN A 20 12.99 13.38 -13.55
CA GLN A 20 14.31 13.54 -12.95
C GLN A 20 15.23 12.38 -13.35
N ILE A 21 16.55 12.65 -13.35
CA ILE A 21 17.57 11.64 -13.62
C ILE A 21 17.43 10.48 -12.64
N ASP A 22 17.41 9.26 -13.17
CA ASP A 22 17.24 8.01 -12.39
C ASP A 22 15.94 7.88 -11.59
N TYR A 23 14.92 8.72 -11.86
CA TYR A 23 13.63 8.67 -11.17
C TYR A 23 13.04 7.26 -11.15
N ASP A 24 12.90 6.61 -12.30
CA ASP A 24 12.32 5.27 -12.41
C ASP A 24 13.04 4.25 -11.54
N LYS A 25 14.38 4.33 -11.49
CA LYS A 25 15.23 3.47 -10.70
C LYS A 25 14.98 3.65 -9.20
N PHE A 26 15.06 4.91 -8.71
CA PHE A 26 14.89 5.19 -7.28
C PHE A 26 13.46 4.98 -6.82
N TYR A 27 12.49 5.29 -7.68
CA TYR A 27 11.08 5.02 -7.38
C TYR A 27 10.80 3.52 -7.25
N LEU A 28 11.37 2.71 -8.14
CA LEU A 28 11.32 1.25 -8.06
C LEU A 28 11.94 0.73 -6.76
N TYR A 29 13.09 1.26 -6.36
CA TYR A 29 13.74 0.86 -5.10
C TYR A 29 12.87 1.20 -3.88
N SER A 30 12.20 2.34 -3.90
CA SER A 30 11.23 2.73 -2.88
C SER A 30 10.03 1.78 -2.84
N LEU A 31 9.43 1.43 -3.98
CA LEU A 31 8.33 0.44 -4.07
C LEU A 31 8.72 -0.90 -3.45
N ILE A 32 9.91 -1.41 -3.76
CA ILE A 32 10.43 -2.67 -3.23
C ILE A 32 10.62 -2.57 -1.72
N THR A 33 11.29 -1.51 -1.27
CA THR A 33 11.60 -1.29 0.15
C THR A 33 10.34 -1.27 1.00
N HIS A 34 9.35 -0.45 0.63
CA HIS A 34 8.11 -0.36 1.38
C HIS A 34 7.29 -1.66 1.31
N SER A 35 7.25 -2.31 0.15
CA SER A 35 6.53 -3.58 -0.01
C SER A 35 7.12 -4.69 0.86
N THR A 36 8.44 -4.80 0.97
CA THR A 36 9.09 -5.80 1.84
C THR A 36 9.05 -5.42 3.31
N ALA A 37 9.06 -4.11 3.62
CA ALA A 37 8.95 -3.63 4.99
C ALA A 37 7.57 -3.94 5.62
N ILE A 38 6.49 -3.97 4.83
CA ILE A 38 5.18 -4.47 5.28
C ILE A 38 5.27 -5.94 5.73
N GLU A 39 6.10 -6.74 5.08
CA GLU A 39 6.32 -8.15 5.44
C GLU A 39 7.36 -8.33 6.57
N GLY A 40 7.96 -7.27 7.06
CA GLY A 40 8.85 -7.27 8.21
C GLY A 40 10.33 -7.03 7.89
N SER A 41 10.69 -6.74 6.63
CA SER A 41 12.06 -6.33 6.30
C SER A 41 12.43 -5.03 7.01
N THR A 42 13.65 -4.96 7.49
CA THR A 42 14.24 -3.78 8.14
C THR A 42 15.20 -3.02 7.22
N ILE A 43 15.35 -3.49 5.98
CA ILE A 43 16.25 -2.89 4.99
C ILE A 43 15.66 -1.53 4.56
N THR A 44 16.50 -0.50 4.61
CA THR A 44 16.14 0.87 4.20
C THR A 44 16.32 1.10 2.70
N GLU A 45 15.76 2.19 2.16
CA GLU A 45 15.93 2.55 0.75
C GLU A 45 17.40 2.72 0.38
N LEU A 46 18.20 3.37 1.23
CA LEU A 46 19.64 3.53 1.00
C LEU A 46 20.37 2.18 1.00
N GLU A 47 20.06 1.29 1.92
CA GLU A 47 20.64 -0.06 1.96
C GLU A 47 20.24 -0.86 0.71
N ASN A 48 18.97 -0.79 0.27
CA ASN A 48 18.53 -1.41 -0.97
C ASN A 48 19.28 -0.84 -2.18
N GLN A 49 19.44 0.47 -2.25
CA GLN A 49 20.22 1.10 -3.32
C GLN A 49 21.66 0.55 -3.36
N ILE A 50 22.35 0.49 -2.21
CA ILE A 50 23.70 -0.05 -2.13
C ILE A 50 23.73 -1.52 -2.56
N MET A 51 22.80 -2.33 -2.09
CA MET A 51 22.72 -3.76 -2.43
C MET A 51 22.41 -3.95 -3.92
N PHE A 52 21.49 -3.20 -4.49
CA PHE A 52 21.05 -3.36 -5.88
C PHE A 52 22.07 -2.80 -6.89
N ASP A 53 22.73 -1.69 -6.57
CA ASP A 53 23.68 -1.03 -7.49
C ASP A 53 25.05 -1.70 -7.46
N HIS A 54 25.49 -2.22 -6.30
CA HIS A 54 26.83 -2.75 -6.12
C HIS A 54 26.91 -4.27 -5.91
N GLY A 55 25.75 -4.95 -5.76
CA GLY A 55 25.72 -6.40 -5.56
C GLY A 55 26.35 -6.86 -4.24
N VAL A 56 26.39 -6.00 -3.24
CA VAL A 56 27.01 -6.30 -1.94
C VAL A 56 25.97 -6.77 -0.92
N SER A 57 26.39 -7.65 -0.01
CA SER A 57 25.54 -8.05 1.10
C SER A 57 25.55 -7.01 2.22
N LEU A 58 24.41 -6.86 2.91
CA LEU A 58 24.22 -5.87 3.96
C LEU A 58 24.60 -6.46 5.33
N LYS A 59 25.49 -5.78 6.04
CA LYS A 59 25.91 -6.19 7.40
C LYS A 59 24.73 -6.00 8.37
N GLY A 60 24.47 -7.03 9.18
CA GLY A 60 23.42 -7.00 10.21
C GLY A 60 22.00 -7.25 9.70
N LYS A 61 21.83 -7.54 8.42
CA LYS A 61 20.55 -7.96 7.83
C LYS A 61 20.55 -9.46 7.57
N SER A 62 19.41 -10.12 7.79
CA SER A 62 19.31 -11.55 7.55
C SER A 62 19.40 -11.87 6.04
N ILE A 63 19.80 -13.09 5.70
CA ILE A 63 19.80 -13.56 4.31
C ILE A 63 18.37 -13.54 3.76
N GLU A 64 17.37 -13.88 4.58
CA GLU A 64 15.96 -13.89 4.18
C GLU A 64 15.47 -12.49 3.79
N GLU A 65 15.78 -11.45 4.58
CA GLU A 65 15.44 -10.06 4.25
C GLU A 65 16.11 -9.60 2.95
N GLN A 66 17.40 -9.90 2.79
CA GLN A 66 18.13 -9.54 1.56
C GLN A 66 17.57 -10.27 0.35
N SER A 67 17.32 -11.58 0.46
CA SER A 67 16.71 -12.37 -0.61
C SER A 67 15.32 -11.87 -0.98
N MET A 68 14.49 -11.52 0.01
CA MET A 68 13.15 -10.98 -0.23
C MET A 68 13.18 -9.72 -1.09
N ASN A 69 14.13 -8.81 -0.83
CA ASN A 69 14.27 -7.57 -1.59
C ASN A 69 14.84 -7.84 -3.01
N LEU A 70 15.84 -8.72 -3.14
CA LEU A 70 16.42 -9.10 -4.42
C LEU A 70 15.41 -9.84 -5.33
N ASP A 71 14.67 -10.79 -4.76
CA ASP A 71 13.63 -11.53 -5.47
C ASP A 71 12.53 -10.59 -5.98
N LEU A 72 12.08 -9.68 -5.11
CA LEU A 72 11.05 -8.71 -5.48
C LEU A 72 11.55 -7.73 -6.55
N LYS A 73 12.84 -7.33 -6.55
CA LYS A 73 13.43 -6.53 -7.61
C LYS A 73 13.31 -7.22 -8.97
N VAL A 74 13.73 -8.48 -9.05
CA VAL A 74 13.66 -9.27 -10.29
C VAL A 74 12.20 -9.42 -10.74
N ALA A 75 11.28 -9.63 -9.79
CA ALA A 75 9.85 -9.75 -10.10
C ALA A 75 9.28 -8.43 -10.66
N TYR A 76 9.67 -7.26 -10.11
CA TYR A 76 9.26 -5.96 -10.65
C TYR A 76 9.83 -5.69 -12.04
N GLU A 77 11.10 -5.99 -12.29
CA GLU A 77 11.70 -5.84 -13.60
C GLU A 77 10.94 -6.64 -14.65
N LYS A 78 10.57 -7.89 -14.31
CA LYS A 78 9.75 -8.74 -15.19
C LYS A 78 8.31 -8.21 -15.33
N ALA A 79 7.70 -7.73 -14.28
CA ALA A 79 6.36 -7.15 -14.32
C ALA A 79 6.31 -5.90 -15.22
N ILE A 80 7.31 -5.02 -15.14
CA ILE A 80 7.43 -3.83 -16.00
C ILE A 80 7.61 -4.24 -17.48
N GLU A 81 8.42 -5.26 -17.76
CA GLU A 81 8.55 -5.80 -19.12
C GLU A 81 7.19 -6.30 -19.66
N LEU A 82 6.46 -7.07 -18.86
CA LEU A 82 5.13 -7.60 -19.22
C LEU A 82 4.10 -6.49 -19.41
N ALA A 83 4.13 -5.46 -18.58
CA ALA A 83 3.30 -4.26 -18.67
C ALA A 83 3.52 -3.55 -20.03
N LYS A 84 4.78 -3.30 -20.40
CA LYS A 84 5.14 -2.67 -21.69
C LYS A 84 4.69 -3.48 -22.90
N LEU A 85 4.63 -4.80 -22.77
CA LEU A 85 4.18 -5.70 -23.85
C LEU A 85 2.65 -5.86 -23.89
N HIS A 86 1.91 -5.28 -22.95
CA HIS A 86 0.45 -5.38 -22.82
C HIS A 86 -0.08 -6.83 -22.91
N LYS A 87 0.70 -7.79 -22.41
CA LYS A 87 0.33 -9.21 -22.46
C LYS A 87 -0.93 -9.48 -21.63
N PRO A 88 -1.83 -10.37 -22.09
CA PRO A 88 -2.96 -10.79 -21.27
C PRO A 88 -2.49 -11.37 -19.94
N ILE A 89 -3.14 -11.00 -18.85
CA ILE A 89 -2.87 -11.56 -17.53
C ILE A 89 -3.50 -12.95 -17.47
N THR A 90 -2.67 -13.97 -17.21
CA THR A 90 -3.09 -15.36 -17.11
C THR A 90 -2.65 -15.95 -15.78
N ILE A 91 -3.22 -17.10 -15.42
CA ILE A 91 -2.80 -17.84 -14.21
C ILE A 91 -1.31 -18.19 -14.30
N ASP A 92 -0.84 -18.66 -15.46
CA ASP A 92 0.57 -19.01 -15.65
C ASP A 92 1.51 -17.81 -15.49
N MET A 93 1.08 -16.63 -15.96
CA MET A 93 1.82 -15.38 -15.70
C MET A 93 1.90 -15.08 -14.21
N LEU A 94 0.79 -15.20 -13.48
CA LEU A 94 0.75 -14.96 -12.04
C LEU A 94 1.60 -15.97 -11.26
N ILE A 95 1.58 -17.26 -11.65
CA ILE A 95 2.44 -18.30 -11.09
C ILE A 95 3.91 -17.96 -11.35
N SER A 96 4.26 -17.58 -12.58
CA SER A 96 5.63 -17.22 -12.95
C SER A 96 6.15 -16.01 -12.18
N LEU A 97 5.32 -14.98 -11.98
CA LEU A 97 5.66 -13.82 -11.16
C LEU A 97 5.80 -14.18 -9.68
N SER A 98 4.90 -15.03 -9.16
CA SER A 98 4.98 -15.50 -7.78
C SER A 98 6.26 -16.34 -7.54
N ALA A 99 6.66 -17.14 -8.51
CA ALA A 99 7.93 -17.87 -8.44
C ALA A 99 9.14 -16.93 -8.34
N LEU A 100 9.11 -15.79 -9.04
CA LEU A 100 10.16 -14.77 -8.89
C LEU A 100 10.12 -14.10 -7.51
N VAL A 101 8.94 -13.72 -7.00
CA VAL A 101 8.76 -13.09 -5.69
C VAL A 101 9.22 -13.97 -4.54
N MET A 102 9.09 -15.30 -4.69
CA MET A 102 9.35 -16.29 -3.65
C MET A 102 10.59 -17.14 -3.90
N LYS A 103 11.40 -16.83 -4.90
CA LYS A 103 12.48 -17.69 -5.42
C LYS A 103 13.42 -18.22 -4.31
N ASN A 104 13.88 -17.35 -3.43
CA ASN A 104 14.85 -17.68 -2.38
C ASN A 104 14.24 -17.69 -0.97
N THR A 105 12.96 -17.31 -0.82
CA THR A 105 12.25 -17.26 0.45
C THR A 105 11.09 -18.25 0.55
N GLY A 106 10.74 -18.88 -0.57
CA GLY A 106 9.68 -19.90 -0.63
C GLY A 106 10.05 -21.22 0.04
N LYS A 107 9.03 -22.04 0.29
CA LYS A 107 9.13 -23.34 0.99
C LYS A 107 8.38 -24.43 0.25
N GLU A 108 8.80 -25.66 0.50
CA GLU A 108 8.08 -26.86 0.09
C GLU A 108 7.02 -27.23 1.13
N TYR A 109 5.85 -27.62 0.66
CA TYR A 109 4.72 -28.04 1.47
C TYR A 109 4.31 -29.46 1.10
N ASN A 110 4.20 -30.33 2.12
CA ASN A 110 3.71 -31.69 1.99
C ASN A 110 2.31 -31.76 2.57
N THR A 111 1.31 -32.10 1.79
CA THR A 111 -0.08 -32.22 2.23
C THR A 111 -0.67 -33.58 1.86
N ALA A 112 -1.80 -33.94 2.46
CA ALA A 112 -2.53 -35.16 2.09
C ALA A 112 -3.02 -35.15 0.63
N LEU A 113 -3.03 -34.01 -0.04
CA LEU A 113 -3.49 -33.81 -1.43
C LEU A 113 -2.33 -33.74 -2.43
N GLY A 114 -1.11 -33.82 -1.95
CA GLY A 114 0.10 -33.72 -2.76
C GLY A 114 1.05 -32.64 -2.24
N ASN A 115 2.18 -32.54 -2.91
CA ASN A 115 3.21 -31.56 -2.62
C ASN A 115 3.03 -30.32 -3.49
N PHE A 116 3.41 -29.16 -2.97
CA PHE A 116 3.51 -27.93 -3.74
C PHE A 116 4.61 -27.03 -3.18
N SER A 117 5.13 -26.15 -4.03
CA SER A 117 6.24 -25.25 -3.69
C SER A 117 5.84 -23.79 -3.86
N SER A 118 5.96 -22.98 -2.79
CA SER A 118 5.80 -21.54 -2.93
C SER A 118 6.98 -20.90 -3.67
N ALA A 119 8.17 -21.52 -3.64
CA ALA A 119 9.33 -21.05 -4.42
C ALA A 119 9.13 -21.22 -5.95
N LEU A 120 8.27 -22.15 -6.37
CA LEU A 120 7.87 -22.33 -7.76
C LEU A 120 6.58 -21.56 -8.12
N GLY A 121 6.04 -20.77 -7.20
CA GLY A 121 4.80 -20.02 -7.40
C GLY A 121 3.55 -20.88 -7.49
N GLU A 122 3.60 -22.15 -7.07
CA GLU A 122 2.48 -23.07 -7.14
C GLU A 122 1.34 -22.66 -6.21
N LEU A 123 0.11 -22.89 -6.66
CA LEU A 123 -1.08 -22.59 -5.89
C LEU A 123 -1.17 -23.50 -4.66
N ARG A 124 -1.61 -22.94 -3.54
CA ARG A 124 -1.73 -23.70 -2.29
C ARG A 124 -2.74 -24.83 -2.38
N LEU A 125 -2.39 -25.97 -1.79
CA LEU A 125 -3.25 -27.14 -1.59
C LEU A 125 -3.71 -27.26 -0.14
N LEU A 126 -3.71 -26.15 0.62
CA LEU A 126 -4.15 -26.08 2.02
C LEU A 126 -4.97 -24.82 2.25
N ASN A 127 -5.82 -24.84 3.29
CA ASN A 127 -6.54 -23.65 3.72
C ASN A 127 -5.59 -22.69 4.46
N ALA A 128 -5.82 -21.40 4.31
CA ALA A 128 -5.06 -20.36 4.95
C ALA A 128 -5.97 -19.46 5.79
N THR A 129 -5.41 -18.86 6.85
CA THR A 129 -6.09 -17.91 7.73
C THR A 129 -5.30 -16.60 7.82
N ALA A 130 -5.96 -15.50 8.11
CA ALA A 130 -5.35 -14.21 8.35
C ALA A 130 -4.73 -14.17 9.77
N GLY A 131 -3.56 -14.80 9.93
CA GLY A 131 -2.90 -14.95 11.22
C GLY A 131 -3.56 -16.00 12.15
N VAL A 132 -3.03 -16.12 13.36
CA VAL A 132 -3.54 -17.07 14.36
C VAL A 132 -4.89 -16.61 14.88
N GLY A 133 -5.92 -17.45 14.71
CA GLY A 133 -7.30 -17.13 15.13
C GLY A 133 -8.04 -16.15 14.21
N GLY A 134 -7.43 -15.74 13.12
CA GLY A 134 -8.05 -14.86 12.11
C GLY A 134 -9.07 -15.57 11.22
N ARG A 135 -9.82 -14.78 10.44
CA ARG A 135 -10.81 -15.29 9.49
C ARG A 135 -10.14 -16.09 8.37
N SER A 136 -10.71 -17.23 8.02
CA SER A 136 -10.21 -18.07 6.93
C SER A 136 -10.35 -17.37 5.58
N TYR A 137 -9.33 -17.51 4.74
CA TYR A 137 -9.43 -17.20 3.33
C TYR A 137 -10.27 -18.25 2.59
N MET A 138 -10.47 -18.02 1.30
CA MET A 138 -11.17 -18.95 0.41
C MET A 138 -10.60 -20.38 0.52
N ASN A 139 -11.48 -21.38 0.45
CA ASN A 139 -11.04 -22.78 0.40
C ASN A 139 -10.12 -22.98 -0.82
N TYR A 140 -8.99 -23.69 -0.63
CA TYR A 140 -7.98 -23.91 -1.69
C TYR A 140 -8.57 -24.50 -2.96
N SER A 141 -9.58 -25.39 -2.85
CA SER A 141 -10.21 -26.02 -4.03
C SER A 141 -10.94 -25.05 -4.95
N LYS A 142 -11.32 -23.88 -4.44
CA LYS A 142 -11.98 -22.82 -5.21
C LYS A 142 -10.99 -21.83 -5.84
N VAL A 143 -9.73 -21.84 -5.40
CA VAL A 143 -8.71 -20.88 -5.83
C VAL A 143 -8.49 -20.89 -7.34
N PRO A 144 -8.29 -22.02 -8.03
CA PRO A 144 -8.04 -22.02 -9.48
C PRO A 144 -9.17 -21.37 -10.28
N ALA A 145 -10.43 -21.72 -9.96
CA ALA A 145 -11.59 -21.16 -10.65
C ALA A 145 -11.72 -19.63 -10.40
N LYS A 146 -11.53 -19.20 -9.15
CA LYS A 146 -11.60 -17.78 -8.80
C LYS A 146 -10.43 -16.96 -9.36
N LEU A 147 -9.28 -17.54 -9.49
CA LEU A 147 -8.14 -16.91 -10.15
C LEU A 147 -8.36 -16.76 -11.66
N ALA A 148 -9.02 -17.73 -12.30
CA ALA A 148 -9.45 -17.64 -13.71
C ALA A 148 -10.46 -16.50 -13.91
N GLU A 149 -11.51 -16.44 -13.09
CA GLU A 149 -12.48 -15.33 -13.08
C GLU A 149 -11.80 -13.96 -12.86
N PHE A 150 -10.84 -13.89 -11.95
CA PHE A 150 -10.04 -12.69 -11.71
C PHE A 150 -9.29 -12.25 -12.97
N CYS A 151 -8.56 -13.16 -13.62
CA CYS A 151 -7.81 -12.85 -14.84
C CYS A 151 -8.74 -12.37 -15.98
N GLU A 152 -9.88 -13.02 -16.17
CA GLU A 152 -10.87 -12.66 -17.19
C GLU A 152 -11.44 -11.25 -16.94
N ARG A 153 -11.91 -10.99 -15.72
CA ARG A 153 -12.46 -9.69 -15.34
C ARG A 153 -11.43 -8.58 -15.47
N LEU A 154 -10.20 -8.84 -15.02
CA LEU A 154 -9.11 -7.88 -15.10
C LEU A 154 -8.75 -7.54 -16.55
N ASN A 155 -8.61 -8.53 -17.42
CA ASN A 155 -8.35 -8.31 -18.85
C ASN A 155 -9.51 -7.57 -19.53
N SER A 156 -10.76 -7.86 -19.16
CA SER A 156 -11.94 -7.13 -19.66
C SER A 156 -11.94 -5.66 -19.23
N GLY A 157 -11.50 -5.37 -18.00
CA GLY A 157 -11.30 -3.98 -17.51
C GLY A 157 -10.17 -3.29 -18.28
N ARG A 158 -9.02 -3.94 -18.42
CA ARG A 158 -7.86 -3.41 -19.16
C ARG A 158 -8.18 -3.05 -20.61
N ALA A 159 -9.02 -3.85 -21.28
CA ALA A 159 -9.46 -3.56 -22.66
C ALA A 159 -10.22 -2.23 -22.80
N LYS A 160 -10.76 -1.68 -21.70
CA LYS A 160 -11.49 -0.41 -21.67
C LYS A 160 -10.64 0.76 -21.16
N ALA A 161 -9.37 0.53 -20.80
CA ALA A 161 -8.50 1.52 -20.15
C ALA A 161 -8.39 2.83 -20.94
N SER A 162 -8.39 2.80 -22.27
CA SER A 162 -8.30 4.00 -23.11
C SER A 162 -9.49 4.96 -23.00
N THR A 163 -10.60 4.53 -22.39
CA THR A 163 -11.80 5.34 -22.18
C THR A 163 -12.02 5.75 -20.72
N MET A 164 -11.14 5.32 -19.84
CA MET A 164 -11.21 5.59 -18.41
C MET A 164 -10.47 6.88 -18.03
N SER A 165 -11.00 7.58 -17.05
CA SER A 165 -10.28 8.67 -16.36
C SER A 165 -9.11 8.14 -15.55
N VAL A 166 -8.20 9.03 -15.14
CA VAL A 166 -7.07 8.67 -14.26
C VAL A 166 -7.55 8.02 -12.96
N ASP A 167 -8.62 8.54 -12.37
CA ASP A 167 -9.22 7.99 -11.14
C ASP A 167 -9.76 6.57 -11.38
N GLU A 168 -10.51 6.34 -12.44
CA GLU A 168 -11.04 5.01 -12.79
C GLU A 168 -9.92 4.00 -13.04
N LEU A 169 -8.81 4.43 -13.65
CA LEU A 169 -7.63 3.58 -13.84
C LEU A 169 -6.99 3.20 -12.50
N TYR A 170 -6.82 4.16 -11.57
CA TYR A 170 -6.33 3.84 -10.23
C TYR A 170 -7.27 2.87 -9.51
N GLN A 171 -8.58 3.10 -9.54
CA GLN A 171 -9.57 2.22 -8.92
C GLN A 171 -9.51 0.80 -9.50
N LEU A 172 -9.36 0.65 -10.82
CA LEU A 172 -9.17 -0.67 -11.46
C LEU A 172 -7.94 -1.39 -10.88
N THR A 173 -6.85 -0.67 -10.65
CA THR A 173 -5.62 -1.25 -10.08
C THR A 173 -5.76 -1.60 -8.60
N PHE A 174 -6.48 -0.78 -7.83
CA PHE A 174 -6.79 -1.05 -6.42
C PHE A 174 -7.72 -2.26 -6.27
N ASP A 175 -8.71 -2.37 -7.15
CA ASP A 175 -9.60 -3.53 -7.21
C ASP A 175 -8.82 -4.82 -7.52
N ALA A 176 -7.87 -4.77 -8.45
CA ALA A 176 -7.02 -5.90 -8.77
C ALA A 176 -6.20 -6.34 -7.55
N HIS A 177 -5.63 -5.37 -6.81
CA HIS A 177 -4.93 -5.64 -5.55
C HIS A 177 -5.83 -6.33 -4.53
N TYR A 178 -7.00 -5.74 -4.21
CA TYR A 178 -7.92 -6.26 -3.22
C TYR A 178 -8.41 -7.68 -3.57
N ASN A 179 -8.82 -7.87 -4.82
CA ASN A 179 -9.32 -9.15 -5.28
C ASN A 179 -8.25 -10.25 -5.18
N LEU A 180 -7.01 -9.96 -5.60
CA LEU A 180 -5.94 -10.95 -5.57
C LEU A 180 -5.54 -11.32 -4.13
N VAL A 181 -5.43 -10.34 -3.23
CA VAL A 181 -5.11 -10.62 -1.82
C VAL A 181 -6.24 -11.37 -1.12
N THR A 182 -7.50 -11.16 -1.54
CA THR A 182 -8.68 -11.85 -0.98
C THR A 182 -8.81 -13.30 -1.47
N ILE A 183 -8.50 -13.57 -2.75
CA ILE A 183 -8.40 -14.94 -3.29
C ILE A 183 -7.30 -15.71 -2.53
N HIS A 184 -6.20 -15.03 -2.22
CA HIS A 184 -5.07 -15.58 -1.48
C HIS A 184 -4.53 -16.87 -2.10
N PRO A 185 -4.03 -16.83 -3.36
CA PRO A 185 -3.76 -18.03 -4.13
C PRO A 185 -2.60 -18.88 -3.60
N TRP A 186 -1.65 -18.29 -2.92
CA TRP A 186 -0.40 -18.93 -2.49
C TRP A 186 -0.36 -19.18 -0.99
N ALA A 187 0.56 -20.03 -0.55
CA ALA A 187 0.79 -20.24 0.89
C ALA A 187 1.49 -19.04 1.54
N ASP A 188 2.30 -18.30 0.77
CA ASP A 188 3.01 -17.08 1.18
C ASP A 188 3.18 -16.13 0.00
N GLY A 189 3.60 -14.86 0.25
CA GLY A 189 3.87 -13.86 -0.79
C GLY A 189 2.63 -13.17 -1.37
N ASN A 190 1.42 -13.46 -0.89
CA ASN A 190 0.18 -12.89 -1.44
C ASN A 190 0.14 -11.35 -1.38
N GLY A 191 0.60 -10.75 -0.30
CA GLY A 191 0.67 -9.29 -0.16
C GLY A 191 1.63 -8.66 -1.17
N ARG A 192 2.84 -9.21 -1.30
CA ARG A 192 3.85 -8.75 -2.28
C ARG A 192 3.34 -8.90 -3.72
N MET A 193 2.69 -10.04 -4.02
CA MET A 193 2.10 -10.28 -5.34
C MET A 193 0.94 -9.32 -5.65
N ALA A 194 0.06 -9.05 -4.70
CA ALA A 194 -1.04 -8.11 -4.91
C ALA A 194 -0.54 -6.69 -5.19
N ARG A 195 0.47 -6.21 -4.43
CA ARG A 195 1.13 -4.92 -4.67
C ARG A 195 1.87 -4.89 -6.01
N LEU A 196 2.58 -5.98 -6.36
CA LEU A 196 3.28 -6.11 -7.64
C LEU A 196 2.31 -6.04 -8.83
N VAL A 197 1.20 -6.77 -8.80
CA VAL A 197 0.19 -6.77 -9.87
C VAL A 197 -0.47 -5.40 -9.99
N MET A 198 -0.81 -4.76 -8.87
CA MET A 198 -1.32 -3.38 -8.87
C MET A 198 -0.34 -2.44 -9.57
N ASN A 199 0.92 -2.44 -9.18
CA ASN A 199 1.91 -1.56 -9.77
C ASN A 199 2.21 -1.92 -11.24
N MET A 200 2.21 -3.21 -11.61
CA MET A 200 2.33 -3.64 -13.01
C MET A 200 1.26 -3.00 -13.90
N LEU A 201 0.02 -2.97 -13.44
CA LEU A 201 -1.08 -2.30 -14.15
C LEU A 201 -0.87 -0.77 -14.20
N GLN A 202 -0.38 -0.18 -13.13
CA GLN A 202 -0.07 1.25 -13.09
C GLN A 202 1.05 1.62 -14.07
N PHE A 203 2.09 0.80 -14.17
CA PHE A 203 3.11 0.94 -15.22
C PHE A 203 2.51 0.78 -16.64
N GLU A 204 1.61 -0.18 -16.83
CA GLU A 204 0.94 -0.39 -18.13
C GLU A 204 0.12 0.81 -18.55
N PHE A 205 -0.58 1.45 -17.61
CA PHE A 205 -1.43 2.61 -17.89
C PHE A 205 -0.67 3.95 -17.83
N GLY A 206 0.65 3.92 -17.62
CA GLY A 206 1.46 5.13 -17.49
C GLY A 206 1.08 5.96 -16.26
N LEU A 207 0.55 5.35 -15.21
CA LEU A 207 0.26 6.01 -13.93
C LEU A 207 1.52 6.10 -13.07
N ILE A 208 1.52 7.01 -12.09
CA ILE A 208 2.54 7.03 -11.04
C ILE A 208 2.23 5.83 -10.12
N PRO A 209 3.17 4.89 -9.91
CA PRO A 209 2.89 3.70 -9.13
C PRO A 209 2.62 4.02 -7.66
N THR A 210 1.62 3.38 -7.08
CA THR A 210 1.21 3.60 -5.69
C THR A 210 2.14 2.88 -4.71
N LYS A 211 2.73 3.61 -3.77
CA LYS A 211 3.48 3.06 -2.64
C LYS A 211 2.56 2.92 -1.43
N ILE A 212 2.56 1.74 -0.81
CA ILE A 212 1.97 1.56 0.52
C ILE A 212 3.13 1.67 1.51
N LEU A 213 3.16 2.75 2.27
CA LEU A 213 4.26 3.01 3.18
C LEU A 213 4.21 2.04 4.38
N LYS A 214 5.37 1.73 4.93
CA LYS A 214 5.50 0.89 6.13
C LYS A 214 4.68 1.45 7.31
N GLU A 215 4.68 2.75 7.43
CA GLU A 215 4.00 3.51 8.47
C GLU A 215 2.48 3.32 8.41
N ASP A 216 1.92 3.10 7.21
CA ASP A 216 0.48 2.91 6.96
C ASP A 216 0.05 1.44 7.07
N LYS A 217 0.95 0.52 7.42
CA LYS A 217 0.67 -0.93 7.48
C LYS A 217 -0.57 -1.25 8.31
N GLU A 218 -0.73 -0.65 9.47
CA GLU A 218 -1.86 -0.94 10.38
C GLU A 218 -3.19 -0.54 9.73
N GLU A 219 -3.25 0.67 9.17
CA GLU A 219 -4.44 1.21 8.51
C GLU A 219 -4.76 0.45 7.22
N TYR A 220 -3.73 0.09 6.46
CA TYR A 220 -3.85 -0.76 5.27
C TYR A 220 -4.49 -2.13 5.60
N ILE A 221 -4.02 -2.80 6.65
CA ILE A 221 -4.60 -4.08 7.07
C ILE A 221 -6.04 -3.89 7.58
N LYS A 222 -6.32 -2.82 8.32
CA LYS A 222 -7.68 -2.49 8.77
C LYS A 222 -8.63 -2.26 7.59
N ALA A 223 -8.19 -1.53 6.56
CA ALA A 223 -8.99 -1.30 5.35
C ALA A 223 -9.31 -2.60 4.62
N LEU A 224 -8.34 -3.52 4.47
CA LEU A 224 -8.57 -4.84 3.89
C LEU A 224 -9.57 -5.68 4.69
N VAL A 225 -9.48 -5.63 6.02
CA VAL A 225 -10.40 -6.38 6.92
C VAL A 225 -11.80 -5.80 6.86
N ALA A 226 -11.94 -4.48 7.01
CA ALA A 226 -13.25 -3.80 6.98
C ALA A 226 -13.96 -4.01 5.64
N THR A 227 -13.26 -3.85 4.52
CA THR A 227 -13.81 -4.13 3.18
C THR A 227 -14.38 -5.54 3.06
N ARG A 228 -13.69 -6.54 3.66
CA ARG A 228 -14.15 -7.92 3.63
C ARG A 228 -15.32 -8.19 4.60
N GLU A 229 -15.37 -7.48 5.73
CA GLU A 229 -16.42 -7.65 6.75
C GLU A 229 -17.73 -7.01 6.30
N ASP A 230 -17.66 -5.83 5.70
CA ASP A 230 -18.79 -5.04 5.26
C ASP A 230 -19.21 -5.37 3.80
N ASP A 231 -18.41 -6.17 3.07
CA ASP A 231 -18.57 -6.47 1.64
C ASP A 231 -18.66 -5.19 0.79
N ASP A 232 -17.90 -4.16 1.21
CA ASP A 232 -17.90 -2.83 0.59
C ASP A 232 -16.49 -2.46 0.09
N LEU A 233 -16.30 -2.55 -1.22
CA LEU A 233 -15.02 -2.26 -1.88
C LEU A 233 -14.61 -0.78 -1.80
N ASP A 234 -15.56 0.13 -1.62
CA ASP A 234 -15.28 1.55 -1.56
C ASP A 234 -14.50 1.94 -0.29
N ILE A 235 -14.53 1.12 0.76
CA ILE A 235 -13.67 1.28 1.94
C ILE A 235 -12.19 1.17 1.55
N PHE A 236 -11.81 0.12 0.82
CA PHE A 236 -10.43 -0.08 0.39
C PHE A 236 -10.02 0.94 -0.67
N ARG A 237 -10.88 1.22 -1.64
CA ARG A 237 -10.64 2.27 -2.66
C ARG A 237 -10.40 3.63 -2.01
N GLY A 238 -11.24 4.01 -1.05
CA GLY A 238 -11.10 5.27 -0.32
C GLY A 238 -9.79 5.35 0.45
N PHE A 239 -9.39 4.27 1.14
CA PHE A 239 -8.09 4.20 1.81
C PHE A 239 -6.92 4.38 0.81
N MET A 240 -6.92 3.63 -0.30
CA MET A 240 -5.85 3.67 -1.29
C MET A 240 -5.75 5.04 -1.98
N THR A 241 -6.89 5.64 -2.31
CA THR A 241 -6.95 6.99 -2.90
C THR A 241 -6.38 8.04 -1.94
N ASN A 242 -6.83 8.04 -0.69
CA ASN A 242 -6.34 8.97 0.33
C ASN A 242 -4.83 8.83 0.58
N MET A 243 -4.34 7.59 0.64
CA MET A 243 -2.91 7.30 0.80
C MET A 243 -2.11 7.82 -0.41
N MET A 244 -2.58 7.56 -1.63
CA MET A 244 -1.91 8.03 -2.85
C MET A 244 -1.88 9.56 -2.92
N GLU A 245 -2.98 10.24 -2.59
CA GLU A 245 -3.03 11.70 -2.51
C GLU A 245 -2.01 12.26 -1.50
N GLN A 246 -1.91 11.64 -0.31
CA GLN A 246 -0.94 12.05 0.70
C GLN A 246 0.50 11.84 0.24
N ASN A 247 0.79 10.71 -0.40
CA ASN A 247 2.13 10.41 -0.92
C ASN A 247 2.53 11.43 -1.99
N LEU A 248 1.68 11.68 -2.98
CA LEU A 248 1.94 12.68 -4.03
C LEU A 248 2.13 14.08 -3.45
N GLN A 249 1.28 14.49 -2.51
CA GLN A 249 1.40 15.79 -1.85
C GLN A 249 2.75 15.93 -1.11
N ASN A 250 3.16 14.88 -0.39
CA ASN A 250 4.43 14.89 0.34
C ASN A 250 5.64 14.94 -0.61
N GLU A 251 5.60 14.19 -1.72
CA GLU A 251 6.67 14.20 -2.72
C GLU A 251 6.76 15.54 -3.44
N ILE A 252 5.62 16.16 -3.79
CA ILE A 252 5.58 17.51 -4.38
C ILE A 252 6.20 18.53 -3.42
N VAL A 253 5.80 18.53 -2.14
CA VAL A 253 6.35 19.46 -1.14
C VAL A 253 7.85 19.25 -0.97
N THR A 254 8.29 18.00 -0.85
CA THR A 254 9.72 17.66 -0.72
C THR A 254 10.53 18.15 -1.91
N TYR A 255 9.99 17.98 -3.12
CA TYR A 255 10.64 18.47 -4.34
C TYR A 255 10.74 19.99 -4.37
N LEU A 256 9.64 20.70 -4.08
CA LEU A 256 9.62 22.16 -4.07
C LEU A 256 10.58 22.74 -3.02
N ASP A 257 10.62 22.16 -1.82
CA ASP A 257 11.59 22.51 -0.78
C ASP A 257 13.05 22.32 -1.30
N SER A 258 13.30 21.25 -2.05
CA SER A 258 14.64 20.94 -2.57
C SER A 258 15.15 21.94 -3.61
N ILE A 259 14.24 22.58 -4.35
CA ILE A 259 14.57 23.61 -5.37
C ILE A 259 14.39 25.05 -4.85
N GLY A 260 14.14 25.21 -3.53
CA GLY A 260 14.04 26.52 -2.86
C GLY A 260 12.75 27.29 -3.13
N ILE A 261 11.70 26.60 -3.56
CA ILE A 261 10.36 27.17 -3.70
C ILE A 261 9.60 26.88 -2.40
N GLU A 262 9.47 27.89 -1.55
CA GLU A 262 8.57 27.81 -0.40
C GLU A 262 7.13 27.89 -0.89
N GLU A 263 6.46 26.76 -0.97
CA GLU A 263 5.01 26.75 -1.04
C GLU A 263 4.46 27.03 0.38
N SER A 264 3.44 27.91 0.46
CA SER A 264 2.70 28.08 1.72
C SER A 264 2.22 26.69 2.14
N ARG A 265 2.90 26.12 3.10
CA ARG A 265 2.63 24.77 3.61
C ARG A 265 1.19 24.75 4.12
N GLU A 266 0.25 24.27 3.30
CA GLU A 266 -0.77 23.42 3.89
C GLU A 266 0.01 22.16 4.33
N LYS A 267 0.59 22.22 5.52
CA LYS A 267 1.17 21.04 6.17
C LYS A 267 0.10 19.97 6.05
N PRO A 268 0.43 18.73 5.59
CA PRO A 268 -0.47 17.63 5.79
C PRO A 268 -0.75 17.63 7.28
N THR A 269 -1.94 18.11 7.63
CA THR A 269 -2.29 18.30 9.04
C THR A 269 -2.40 16.89 9.58
N LYS A 270 -1.30 16.44 10.23
CA LYS A 270 -1.32 15.17 10.96
C LYS A 270 -2.61 15.19 11.76
N SER A 271 -3.29 14.05 11.89
CA SER A 271 -4.53 13.98 12.68
C SER A 271 -4.40 14.68 14.02
N ARG A 272 -3.19 14.70 14.57
CA ARG A 272 -2.78 15.48 15.73
C ARG A 272 -2.98 17.00 15.55
N ASP A 273 -2.55 17.58 14.44
CA ASP A 273 -2.63 19.04 14.18
C ASP A 273 -4.08 19.43 13.89
N LYS A 274 -4.86 18.55 13.26
CA LYS A 274 -6.31 18.70 13.10
C LYS A 274 -7.02 18.70 14.45
N VAL A 275 -6.59 17.83 15.38
CA VAL A 275 -7.09 17.83 16.76
C VAL A 275 -6.80 19.17 17.45
N ILE A 276 -5.58 19.69 17.33
CA ILE A 276 -5.20 20.99 17.91
C ILE A 276 -6.04 22.12 17.31
N ALA A 277 -6.18 22.17 15.98
CA ALA A 277 -6.96 23.18 15.28
C ALA A 277 -8.43 23.17 15.73
N LEU A 278 -9.07 22.01 15.73
CA LEU A 278 -10.47 21.87 16.17
C LEU A 278 -10.66 22.20 17.65
N LEU A 279 -9.70 21.86 18.51
CA LEU A 279 -9.73 22.24 19.93
C LEU A 279 -9.46 23.72 20.15
N SER A 280 -8.76 24.40 19.24
CA SER A 280 -8.59 25.86 19.25
C SER A 280 -9.92 26.59 18.98
N GLU A 281 -10.73 26.02 18.08
CA GLU A 281 -12.05 26.56 17.72
C GLU A 281 -13.09 26.26 18.80
N ASP A 282 -13.12 25.02 19.29
CA ASP A 282 -14.03 24.58 20.35
C ASP A 282 -13.36 23.53 21.26
N GLY A 283 -12.84 23.99 22.38
CA GLY A 283 -12.23 23.12 23.39
C GLY A 283 -13.19 22.14 24.08
N LYS A 284 -14.50 22.23 23.85
CA LYS A 284 -15.50 21.29 24.41
C LYS A 284 -15.76 20.07 23.57
N LEU A 285 -15.16 19.96 22.38
CA LEU A 285 -15.34 18.81 21.51
C LEU A 285 -14.95 17.50 22.22
N SER A 286 -15.83 16.52 22.12
CA SER A 286 -15.57 15.17 22.62
C SER A 286 -14.64 14.39 21.66
N ALA A 287 -14.03 13.32 22.17
CA ALA A 287 -13.23 12.42 21.31
C ALA A 287 -14.05 11.85 20.13
N VAL A 288 -15.34 11.58 20.35
CA VAL A 288 -16.25 11.11 19.29
C VAL A 288 -16.48 12.19 18.24
N ALA A 289 -16.79 13.42 18.66
CA ALA A 289 -17.02 14.54 17.74
C ALA A 289 -15.75 14.92 16.94
N LEU A 290 -14.58 14.82 17.57
CA LEU A 290 -13.29 15.00 16.88
C LEU A 290 -13.03 13.88 15.87
N ALA A 291 -13.37 12.63 16.23
CA ALA A 291 -13.24 11.46 15.37
C ALA A 291 -14.09 11.60 14.08
N GLU A 292 -15.35 12.00 14.23
CA GLU A 292 -16.25 12.27 13.10
C GLU A 292 -15.74 13.39 12.17
N LYS A 293 -15.25 14.49 12.76
CA LYS A 293 -14.73 15.63 11.99
C LYS A 293 -13.41 15.35 11.26
N ILE A 294 -12.56 14.48 11.81
CA ILE A 294 -11.22 14.18 11.29
C ILE A 294 -11.24 12.93 10.38
N GLY A 295 -12.26 12.06 10.54
CA GLY A 295 -12.39 10.82 9.78
C GLY A 295 -11.52 9.66 10.32
N ILE A 296 -11.27 9.62 11.65
CA ILE A 296 -10.50 8.54 12.31
C ILE A 296 -11.27 7.99 13.51
N SER A 297 -10.84 6.85 14.08
CA SER A 297 -11.53 6.25 15.22
C SER A 297 -11.42 7.10 16.49
N ALA A 298 -12.46 7.06 17.35
CA ALA A 298 -12.45 7.76 18.65
C ALA A 298 -11.26 7.32 19.52
N LYS A 299 -10.86 6.05 19.46
CA LYS A 299 -9.70 5.51 20.16
C LYS A 299 -8.37 6.12 19.68
N ALA A 300 -8.26 6.40 18.37
CA ALA A 300 -7.11 7.12 17.83
C ALA A 300 -7.07 8.58 18.32
N ILE A 301 -8.21 9.24 18.40
CA ILE A 301 -8.31 10.59 18.99
C ILE A 301 -7.93 10.57 20.47
N GLU A 302 -8.41 9.61 21.26
CA GLU A 302 -8.03 9.49 22.68
C GLU A 302 -6.52 9.36 22.86
N LYS A 303 -5.86 8.58 21.99
CA LYS A 303 -4.39 8.45 21.97
C LYS A 303 -3.70 9.79 21.63
N HIS A 304 -4.21 10.55 20.65
CA HIS A 304 -3.70 11.87 20.32
C HIS A 304 -3.88 12.86 21.48
N LEU A 305 -5.04 12.88 22.12
CA LEU A 305 -5.31 13.73 23.29
C LEU A 305 -4.40 13.38 24.47
N ALA A 306 -4.17 12.09 24.72
CA ALA A 306 -3.26 11.63 25.78
C ALA A 306 -1.81 12.10 25.52
N ASN A 307 -1.32 11.94 24.28
CA ASN A 307 0.02 12.39 23.89
C ASN A 307 0.17 13.91 23.98
N LEU A 308 -0.78 14.67 23.44
CA LEU A 308 -0.77 16.13 23.49
C LEU A 308 -0.79 16.66 24.94
N LYS A 309 -1.51 15.99 25.82
CA LYS A 309 -1.52 16.29 27.26
C LYS A 309 -0.19 15.97 27.92
N ALA A 310 0.40 14.83 27.61
CA ALA A 310 1.71 14.43 28.13
C ALA A 310 2.83 15.37 27.69
N GLU A 311 2.74 15.91 26.49
CA GLU A 311 3.67 16.90 25.93
C GLU A 311 3.40 18.34 26.44
N GLY A 312 2.36 18.54 27.21
CA GLY A 312 2.00 19.86 27.77
C GLY A 312 1.39 20.84 26.77
N ILE A 313 1.01 20.39 25.58
CA ILE A 313 0.43 21.21 24.51
C ILE A 313 -1.04 21.54 24.81
N ILE A 314 -1.76 20.58 25.40
CA ILE A 314 -3.13 20.77 25.84
C ILE A 314 -3.28 20.42 27.33
N GLU A 315 -4.22 21.07 27.97
CA GLU A 315 -4.59 20.84 29.38
C GLU A 315 -6.09 20.60 29.49
N ARG A 316 -6.50 19.64 30.32
CA ARG A 316 -7.91 19.40 30.62
C ARG A 316 -8.32 20.29 31.78
N ILE A 317 -9.26 21.17 31.55
CA ILE A 317 -9.86 22.06 32.60
C ILE A 317 -11.22 21.48 32.98
N GLY A 318 -11.40 21.22 34.28
CA GLY A 318 -12.64 20.71 34.85
C GLY A 318 -12.79 19.19 34.82
N PRO A 319 -13.97 18.66 35.21
CA PRO A 319 -14.23 17.24 35.32
C PRO A 319 -14.32 16.52 33.97
N ALA A 320 -14.26 15.20 33.97
CA ALA A 320 -14.36 14.36 32.75
C ALA A 320 -15.68 14.63 31.97
N LYS A 321 -16.77 14.88 32.66
CA LYS A 321 -18.07 15.29 32.08
C LYS A 321 -18.27 16.77 32.29
N GLY A 322 -18.31 17.55 31.18
CA GLY A 322 -18.53 19.02 31.24
C GLY A 322 -17.27 19.87 31.29
N GLY A 323 -16.07 19.33 31.40
CA GLY A 323 -14.82 20.05 31.24
C GLY A 323 -14.47 20.34 29.77
N TYR A 324 -13.39 21.11 29.53
CA TYR A 324 -12.91 21.48 28.21
C TYR A 324 -11.38 21.32 28.09
N TRP A 325 -10.88 21.26 26.88
CA TRP A 325 -9.45 21.27 26.57
C TRP A 325 -8.99 22.70 26.33
N LYS A 326 -7.90 23.08 26.96
CA LYS A 326 -7.24 24.36 26.76
C LYS A 326 -5.89 24.11 26.08
N ILE A 327 -5.59 24.85 25.03
CA ILE A 327 -4.28 24.84 24.38
C ILE A 327 -3.37 25.79 25.17
N ARG A 328 -2.15 25.40 25.40
CA ARG A 328 -1.11 26.18 26.09
C ARG A 328 -0.19 26.91 25.13
#